data_816f3cc6ec1ff8680951d0266b5a1994
#
_entry.id   816f3cc6ec1ff8680951d0266b5a1994
#
_cell.length_a   1.000
_cell.length_b   1.000
_cell.length_c   1.000
_cell.angle_alpha   90.00
_cell.angle_beta   90.00
_cell.angle_gamma   90.00
#
_symmetry.space_group_name_H-M   'P 1'
#
loop_
_entity.id
_entity.type
_entity.pdbx_description
1 polymer ?
#
loop_
_entity_poly.entity_id
_entity_poly.type
_entity_poly.pdbx_seq_one_letter_code
_entity_poly.pdbx_strand_id
1 'polypeptide(L)' 'MTKKVAILGSTGSIGKSLLNIIASDKNNFQIVLLTANKNHKLLLNQAKKFNVKNVIITNKKS' A
#
# COMPACT_ATOMS: atom_id res chain seq x y z
N MET A 1 2.18 0.81 20.50
CA MET A 1 3.01 -0.10 19.69
C MET A 1 2.49 -0.15 18.27
N THR A 2 3.35 0.03 17.30
CA THR A 2 2.97 0.09 15.90
C THR A 2 2.94 -1.30 15.28
N LYS A 3 1.84 -1.63 14.60
CA LYS A 3 1.75 -2.89 13.89
C LYS A 3 2.25 -2.72 12.47
N LYS A 4 3.07 -3.65 12.03
CA LYS A 4 3.58 -3.65 10.67
C LYS A 4 2.65 -4.45 9.78
N VAL A 5 2.26 -3.87 8.65
CA VAL A 5 1.32 -4.52 7.74
C VAL A 5 1.84 -4.49 6.31
N ALA A 6 1.49 -5.51 5.57
CA ALA A 6 1.74 -5.57 4.12
C ALA A 6 0.38 -5.59 3.45
N ILE A 7 0.21 -4.76 2.41
CA ILE A 7 -1.05 -4.71 1.68
C ILE A 7 -0.84 -5.21 0.27
N LEU A 8 -1.47 -6.31 -0.06
CA LEU A 8 -1.38 -6.92 -1.37
C LEU A 8 -2.52 -6.41 -2.23
N GLY A 9 -2.22 -5.93 -3.42
CA GLY A 9 -3.21 -5.36 -4.30
C GLY A 9 -3.73 -4.02 -3.79
N SER A 10 -2.83 -3.15 -3.34
CA SER A 10 -3.21 -1.90 -2.70
C SER A 10 -3.95 -0.93 -3.62
N THR A 11 -3.86 -1.12 -4.93
CA THR A 11 -4.57 -0.25 -5.88
C THR A 11 -5.96 -0.76 -6.20
N GLY A 12 -6.35 -1.95 -5.74
CA GLY A 12 -7.69 -2.47 -5.91
C GLY A 12 -8.66 -1.89 -4.88
N SER A 13 -9.95 -2.23 -5.02
CA SER A 13 -10.99 -1.68 -4.16
C SER A 13 -10.76 -2.00 -2.69
N ILE A 14 -10.44 -3.24 -2.39
CA ILE A 14 -10.24 -3.65 -1.00
C ILE A 14 -8.98 -3.01 -0.44
N GLY A 15 -7.92 -2.96 -1.25
CA GLY A 15 -6.68 -2.33 -0.81
C GLY A 15 -6.85 -0.86 -0.51
N LYS A 16 -7.59 -0.14 -1.35
CA LYS A 16 -7.86 1.28 -1.11
C LYS A 16 -8.66 1.49 0.17
N SER A 17 -9.63 0.62 0.43
CA SER A 17 -10.43 0.70 1.66
C SER A 17 -9.55 0.48 2.88
N LEU A 18 -8.65 -0.50 2.82
CA LEU A 18 -7.72 -0.74 3.92
C LEU A 18 -6.80 0.44 4.15
N LEU A 19 -6.31 1.06 3.09
CA LEU A 19 -5.45 2.23 3.22
C LEU A 19 -6.19 3.39 3.86
N ASN A 20 -7.46 3.57 3.54
CA ASN A 20 -8.27 4.62 4.18
C ASN A 20 -8.40 4.39 5.67
N ILE A 21 -8.61 3.15 6.07
CA ILE A 21 -8.70 2.80 7.49
C ILE A 21 -7.37 3.09 8.19
N ILE A 22 -6.28 2.69 7.58
CA ILE A 22 -4.96 2.90 8.15
C ILE A 22 -4.64 4.39 8.21
N ALA A 23 -5.05 5.16 7.21
CA ALA A 23 -4.81 6.59 7.18
C ALA A 23 -5.45 7.30 8.37
N SER A 24 -6.58 6.81 8.84
CA SER A 24 -7.24 7.41 9.99
C SER A 24 -6.63 6.97 11.32
N ASP A 25 -5.68 6.03 11.30
CA ASP A 25 -5.06 5.51 12.52
C ASP A 25 -3.56 5.25 12.30
N LYS A 26 -2.87 6.22 11.74
CA LYS A 26 -1.47 6.06 11.36
C LYS A 26 -0.55 5.71 12.51
N ASN A 27 -0.89 6.15 13.70
CA ASN A 27 0.00 5.93 14.84
C ASN A 27 0.06 4.48 15.26
N ASN A 28 -0.92 3.68 14.88
CA ASN A 28 -0.98 2.28 15.26
C ASN A 28 -0.56 1.32 14.16
N PHE A 29 -0.36 1.83 12.94
CA PHE A 29 -0.02 0.97 11.81
C PHE A 29 1.14 1.54 11.01
N GLN A 30 2.03 0.65 10.61
CA GLN A 30 3.11 1.00 9.71
C GLN A 30 3.03 0.08 8.50
N ILE A 31 2.88 0.65 7.31
CA ILE A 31 2.85 -0.15 6.09
C ILE A 31 4.28 -0.41 5.66
N VAL A 32 4.66 -1.68 5.60
CA VAL A 32 6.02 -2.05 5.25
C VAL A 32 6.14 -2.53 3.81
N LEU A 33 5.01 -2.85 3.18
CA LEU A 33 5.02 -3.35 1.80
C LEU A 33 3.70 -3.04 1.14
N LEU A 34 3.75 -2.56 -0.10
CA LEU A 34 2.59 -2.44 -0.96
C LEU A 34 2.85 -3.19 -2.26
N THR A 35 1.86 -3.90 -2.75
CA THR A 35 1.95 -4.53 -4.06
C THR A 35 0.79 -4.10 -4.94
N ALA A 36 1.03 -4.09 -6.23
CA ALA A 36 -0.01 -3.81 -7.21
C ALA A 36 0.24 -4.63 -8.45
N ASN A 37 -0.83 -4.87 -9.20
CA ASN A 37 -0.74 -5.66 -10.41
C ASN A 37 -0.37 -4.81 -11.62
N LYS A 38 -1.03 -3.68 -11.81
CA LYS A 38 -0.84 -2.86 -13.00
C LYS A 38 -0.62 -1.39 -12.72
N ASN A 39 -1.30 -0.84 -11.77
CA ASN A 39 -1.38 0.61 -11.59
C ASN A 39 -0.20 1.13 -10.79
N HIS A 40 0.96 1.17 -11.42
CA HIS A 40 2.17 1.56 -10.71
C HIS A 40 2.19 3.03 -10.30
N LYS A 41 1.52 3.91 -11.05
CA LYS A 41 1.47 5.32 -10.65
C LYS A 41 0.73 5.50 -9.34
N LEU A 42 -0.41 4.84 -9.22
CA LEU A 42 -1.16 4.90 -7.98
C LEU A 42 -0.40 4.25 -6.84
N LEU A 43 0.28 3.15 -7.13
CA LEU A 43 1.09 2.48 -6.14
C LEU A 43 2.18 3.39 -5.58
N LEU A 44 2.87 4.11 -6.47
CA LEU A 44 3.91 5.03 -6.02
C LEU A 44 3.34 6.18 -5.21
N ASN A 45 2.17 6.70 -5.61
CA ASN A 45 1.52 7.74 -4.83
C ASN A 45 1.13 7.25 -3.44
N GLN A 46 0.64 6.03 -3.35
CA GLN A 46 0.31 5.43 -2.06
C GLN A 46 1.56 5.26 -1.21
N ALA A 47 2.65 4.82 -1.82
CA ALA A 47 3.89 4.64 -1.08
C ALA A 47 4.40 5.96 -0.52
N LYS A 48 4.30 7.04 -1.28
CA LYS A 48 4.71 8.35 -0.80
C LYS A 48 3.81 8.83 0.34
N LYS A 49 2.52 8.64 0.19
CA LYS A 49 1.56 9.10 1.18
C LYS A 49 1.77 8.41 2.52
N PHE A 50 2.08 7.13 2.49
CA PHE A 50 2.24 6.32 3.70
C PHE A 50 3.70 6.08 4.07
N ASN A 51 4.61 6.66 3.32
CA ASN A 51 6.05 6.54 3.57
C ASN A 51 6.52 5.09 3.56
N VAL A 52 6.07 4.35 2.56
CA VAL A 52 6.39 2.93 2.40
C VAL A 52 7.67 2.79 1.57
N LYS A 53 8.59 1.99 2.05
CA LYS A 53 9.87 1.82 1.37
C LYS A 53 9.89 0.68 0.37
N ASN A 54 9.02 -0.30 0.54
CA ASN A 54 9.02 -1.48 -0.31
C ASN A 54 7.73 -1.55 -1.11
N VAL A 55 7.85 -1.56 -2.43
CA VAL A 55 6.71 -1.71 -3.32
C VAL A 55 7.05 -2.74 -4.38
N ILE A 56 6.05 -3.51 -4.80
CA ILE A 56 6.24 -4.56 -5.80
C ILE A 56 5.13 -4.45 -6.83
N ILE A 57 5.51 -4.47 -8.10
CA ILE A 57 4.57 -4.59 -9.20
C ILE A 57 4.58 -6.05 -9.66
N THR A 58 3.44 -6.69 -9.63
CA THR A 58 3.36 -8.11 -9.91
C THR A 58 2.98 -8.44 -11.35
N ASN A 59 2.62 -7.45 -12.16
CA ASN A 59 2.26 -7.70 -13.55
C ASN A 59 3.51 -7.98 -14.37
N LYS A 60 3.61 -9.19 -14.88
CA LYS A 60 4.77 -9.62 -15.62
C LYS A 60 4.70 -9.37 -17.10
N LYS A 61 3.58 -8.88 -17.57
CA LYS A 61 3.42 -8.64 -18.99
C LYS A 61 3.87 -7.29 -19.45
N SER A 62 4.25 -6.51 -18.57
CA SER A 62 4.67 -5.15 -18.90
C SER A 62 5.73 -5.12 -20.00
#